data_05ac554111b54f2e3e5dc9ea6afc950f
#
_entry.id   05ac554111b54f2e3e5dc9ea6afc950f
#
_cell.length_a   1.000
_cell.length_b   1.000
_cell.length_c   1.000
_cell.angle_alpha   90.00
_cell.angle_beta   90.00
_cell.angle_gamma   90.00
#
_symmetry.space_group_name_H-M   'P 1'
#
loop_
_entity.id
_entity.type
_entity.pdbx_description
1 polymer ?
#
loop_
_entity_poly.entity_id
_entity_poly.type
_entity_poly.pdbx_seq_one_letter_code
_entity_poly.pdbx_strand_id
1 'polypeptide(L)'
;RGLGGGVLRARGGGRGGGLWYLAEQADGAQNIKLRFLDISWAEVVKDIGRALEFDQSHLFHKIYSEEYGTPGGEPYGVIIGDYEISHQVSALHPHDDISTLEGLAQIAAASFAPFIAATSSEFFGLDDFSELGQPINLANVLVQTEYIRWRSLRDKPDSRFIGLTLPRVLMRLPYTQGPGSYKGVFFDEHTAGPDSRNYLWGNACYAFAGILIRE
;
A
#
# COMPACT_ATOMS: atom_id res chain seq x y z
N ARG A 1 4.81 -9.56 23.47
CA ARG A 1 3.55 -9.46 22.69
C ARG A 1 3.97 -9.18 21.25
N GLY A 2 3.80 -10.17 20.34
CA GLY A 2 4.14 -10.02 18.94
C GLY A 2 3.22 -9.02 18.24
N LEU A 3 3.80 -8.18 17.39
CA LEU A 3 3.03 -7.30 16.52
C LEU A 3 2.47 -8.12 15.35
N GLY A 4 1.14 -8.33 15.31
CA GLY A 4 0.47 -8.91 14.16
C GLY A 4 0.40 -7.88 13.03
N GLY A 5 0.99 -8.17 11.87
CA GLY A 5 0.82 -7.35 10.65
C GLY A 5 -0.26 -7.95 9.75
N GLY A 6 -1.15 -7.12 9.22
CA GLY A 6 -2.13 -7.53 8.21
C GLY A 6 -1.84 -6.88 6.87
N VAL A 7 -1.82 -7.65 5.79
CA VAL A 7 -1.64 -7.15 4.43
C VAL A 7 -2.93 -7.29 3.65
N LEU A 8 -3.47 -6.16 3.20
CA LEU A 8 -4.59 -6.10 2.27
C LEU A 8 -4.04 -6.20 0.84
N ARG A 9 -4.59 -7.11 0.02
CA ARG A 9 -4.08 -7.41 -1.31
C ARG A 9 -5.01 -6.90 -2.42
N ALA A 10 -4.43 -6.21 -3.39
CA ALA A 10 -5.07 -5.94 -4.68
C ALA A 10 -4.53 -6.86 -5.80
N ARG A 11 -5.21 -7.05 -6.92
CA ARG A 11 -4.79 -7.95 -8.02
C ARG A 11 -3.82 -7.29 -9.01
N GLY A 12 -2.63 -7.88 -9.30
CA GLY A 12 -1.67 -7.45 -10.34
C GLY A 12 -0.27 -8.09 -10.25
N GLY A 13 0.50 -8.04 -11.31
CA GLY A 13 1.71 -8.85 -11.54
C GLY A 13 2.94 -8.59 -10.66
N GLY A 14 3.20 -7.36 -10.19
CA GLY A 14 4.35 -7.03 -9.33
C GLY A 14 4.19 -7.44 -7.86
N ARG A 15 3.01 -7.84 -7.48
CA ARG A 15 2.56 -8.11 -6.11
C ARG A 15 3.10 -9.40 -5.52
N GLY A 16 3.31 -10.43 -6.35
CA GLY A 16 3.93 -11.67 -5.90
C GLY A 16 5.32 -11.44 -5.30
N GLY A 17 6.10 -10.54 -5.89
CA GLY A 17 7.42 -10.15 -5.38
C GLY A 17 7.35 -9.44 -4.03
N GLY A 18 6.38 -8.53 -3.83
CA GLY A 18 6.19 -7.83 -2.56
C GLY A 18 5.80 -8.76 -1.41
N LEU A 19 4.87 -9.69 -1.66
CA LEU A 19 4.47 -10.68 -0.66
C LEU A 19 5.60 -11.65 -0.33
N TRP A 20 6.35 -12.10 -1.34
CA TRP A 20 7.55 -12.92 -1.14
C TRP A 20 8.59 -12.20 -0.30
N TYR A 21 8.87 -10.93 -0.62
CA TYR A 21 9.78 -10.10 0.15
C TYR A 21 9.38 -10.01 1.62
N LEU A 22 8.08 -9.77 1.93
CA LEU A 22 7.62 -9.74 3.32
C LEU A 22 7.77 -11.09 4.02
N ALA A 23 7.50 -12.19 3.32
CA ALA A 23 7.68 -13.53 3.86
C ALA A 23 9.16 -13.81 4.19
N GLU A 24 10.10 -13.41 3.32
CA GLU A 24 11.53 -13.51 3.59
C GLU A 24 11.99 -12.64 4.77
N GLN A 25 11.45 -11.41 4.91
CA GLN A 25 11.77 -10.55 6.06
C GLN A 25 11.23 -11.11 7.37
N ALA A 26 10.11 -11.83 7.34
CA ALA A 26 9.51 -12.46 8.51
C ALA A 26 10.13 -13.83 8.83
N ASP A 27 10.94 -14.39 7.92
CA ASP A 27 11.59 -15.68 8.15
C ASP A 27 12.61 -15.58 9.30
N GLY A 28 12.43 -16.42 10.30
CA GLY A 28 13.23 -16.40 11.54
C GLY A 28 12.78 -15.40 12.61
N ALA A 29 11.82 -14.54 12.33
CA ALA A 29 11.25 -13.65 13.33
C ALA A 29 10.25 -14.41 14.22
N GLN A 30 10.57 -14.54 15.53
CA GLN A 30 9.79 -15.37 16.46
C GLN A 30 8.42 -14.76 16.86
N ASN A 31 8.23 -13.45 16.66
CA ASN A 31 7.10 -12.70 17.21
C ASN A 31 6.24 -12.01 16.16
N ILE A 32 6.40 -12.35 14.87
CA ILE A 32 5.69 -11.71 13.78
C ILE A 32 4.78 -12.71 13.10
N LYS A 33 3.52 -12.32 12.90
CA LYS A 33 2.53 -13.06 12.13
C LYS A 33 2.08 -12.21 10.95
N LEU A 34 2.20 -12.74 9.75
CA LEU A 34 1.66 -12.15 8.53
C LEU A 34 0.31 -12.77 8.22
N ARG A 35 -0.70 -11.95 8.01
CA ARG A 35 -2.02 -12.36 7.53
C ARG A 35 -2.31 -11.67 6.22
N PHE A 36 -2.88 -12.38 5.27
CA PHE A 36 -3.19 -11.87 3.94
C PHE A 36 -4.69 -11.86 3.72
N LEU A 37 -5.20 -10.74 3.25
CA LEU A 37 -6.58 -10.58 2.81
C LEU A 37 -6.57 -10.22 1.31
N ASP A 38 -7.17 -11.09 0.48
CA ASP A 38 -7.33 -10.83 -0.95
C ASP A 38 -8.61 -10.03 -1.18
N ILE A 39 -8.44 -8.71 -1.28
CA ILE A 39 -9.52 -7.75 -1.50
C ILE A 39 -9.05 -6.69 -2.50
N SER A 40 -9.87 -6.33 -3.47
CA SER A 40 -9.57 -5.26 -4.43
C SER A 40 -9.89 -3.89 -3.84
N TRP A 41 -9.25 -2.83 -4.38
CA TRP A 41 -9.57 -1.46 -3.97
C TRP A 41 -11.04 -1.10 -4.17
N ALA A 42 -11.64 -1.54 -5.29
CA ALA A 42 -13.06 -1.35 -5.56
C ALA A 42 -13.99 -1.99 -4.51
N GLU A 43 -13.59 -3.15 -3.96
CA GLU A 43 -14.33 -3.80 -2.87
C GLU A 43 -14.17 -3.02 -1.55
N VAL A 44 -12.96 -2.50 -1.26
CA VAL A 44 -12.73 -1.62 -0.10
C VAL A 44 -13.59 -0.36 -0.20
N VAL A 45 -13.57 0.33 -1.35
CA VAL A 45 -14.40 1.51 -1.63
C VAL A 45 -15.89 1.20 -1.42
N LYS A 46 -16.33 0.05 -1.93
CA LYS A 46 -17.73 -0.36 -1.81
C LYS A 46 -18.13 -0.72 -0.38
N ASP A 47 -17.24 -1.33 0.38
CA ASP A 47 -17.48 -1.71 1.78
C ASP A 47 -17.59 -0.45 2.64
N ILE A 48 -16.61 0.45 2.56
CA ILE A 48 -16.60 1.73 3.28
C ILE A 48 -17.79 2.62 2.85
N GLY A 49 -18.05 2.72 1.54
CA GLY A 49 -19.12 3.58 1.01
C GLY A 49 -20.55 3.09 1.29
N ARG A 50 -20.75 1.82 1.63
CA ARG A 50 -22.05 1.26 2.02
C ARG A 50 -22.33 1.35 3.52
N ALA A 51 -21.30 1.40 4.32
CA ALA A 51 -21.42 1.57 5.75
C ALA A 51 -21.92 2.98 6.07
N LEU A 52 -22.99 3.11 6.85
CA LEU A 52 -23.47 4.41 7.35
C LEU A 52 -22.48 4.98 8.36
N GLU A 53 -21.91 4.11 9.18
CA GLU A 53 -20.84 4.39 10.12
C GLU A 53 -19.69 3.40 9.87
N PHE A 54 -18.46 3.82 10.10
CA PHE A 54 -17.25 3.00 9.80
C PHE A 54 -17.26 1.63 10.52
N ASP A 55 -17.91 1.54 11.69
CA ASP A 55 -18.03 0.33 12.50
C ASP A 55 -18.97 -0.72 11.89
N GLN A 56 -19.77 -0.35 10.88
CA GLN A 56 -20.65 -1.26 10.16
C GLN A 56 -19.98 -1.88 8.92
N SER A 57 -18.74 -1.48 8.60
CA SER A 57 -18.01 -2.07 7.49
C SER A 57 -17.52 -3.48 7.80
N HIS A 58 -17.45 -4.33 6.75
CA HIS A 58 -16.87 -5.66 6.91
C HIS A 58 -15.39 -5.62 7.28
N LEU A 59 -14.66 -4.61 6.80
CA LEU A 59 -13.26 -4.41 7.16
C LEU A 59 -13.11 -4.10 8.65
N PHE A 60 -13.98 -3.26 9.22
CA PHE A 60 -13.97 -3.01 10.66
C PHE A 60 -14.20 -4.30 11.44
N HIS A 61 -15.19 -5.10 11.06
CA HIS A 61 -15.45 -6.37 11.73
C HIS A 61 -14.24 -7.31 11.69
N LYS A 62 -13.56 -7.42 10.54
CA LYS A 62 -12.37 -8.26 10.40
C LYS A 62 -11.16 -7.75 11.19
N ILE A 63 -10.95 -6.44 11.21
CA ILE A 63 -9.75 -5.85 11.82
C ILE A 63 -9.94 -5.63 13.31
N TYR A 64 -11.10 -5.09 13.69
CA TYR A 64 -11.40 -4.72 15.07
C TYR A 64 -12.16 -5.83 15.81
N SER A 65 -13.35 -6.20 15.33
CA SER A 65 -14.25 -7.05 16.11
C SER A 65 -13.70 -8.47 16.28
N GLU A 66 -13.15 -9.07 15.24
CA GLU A 66 -12.63 -10.44 15.26
C GLU A 66 -11.30 -10.55 16.02
N GLU A 67 -10.45 -9.52 16.00
CA GLU A 67 -9.09 -9.60 16.54
C GLU A 67 -8.86 -8.71 17.76
N TYR A 68 -9.18 -7.41 17.68
CA TYR A 68 -8.94 -6.47 18.79
C TYR A 68 -10.01 -6.60 19.87
N GLY A 69 -11.29 -6.72 19.48
CA GLY A 69 -12.45 -6.76 20.37
C GLY A 69 -12.79 -8.14 20.92
N THR A 70 -12.11 -9.19 20.51
CA THR A 70 -12.43 -10.58 20.91
C THR A 70 -11.41 -11.11 21.92
N PRO A 71 -11.83 -11.70 23.06
CA PRO A 71 -10.92 -12.34 23.99
C PRO A 71 -10.12 -13.47 23.31
N GLY A 72 -8.79 -13.37 23.37
CA GLY A 72 -7.88 -14.31 22.69
C GLY A 72 -7.59 -13.96 21.22
N GLY A 73 -8.16 -12.89 20.69
CA GLY A 73 -7.79 -12.37 19.38
C GLY A 73 -6.37 -11.82 19.36
N GLU A 74 -5.83 -11.66 18.17
CA GLU A 74 -4.46 -11.18 17.92
C GLU A 74 -4.50 -9.84 17.17
N PRO A 75 -4.53 -8.69 17.89
CA PRO A 75 -4.63 -7.38 17.27
C PRO A 75 -3.50 -7.13 16.24
N TYR A 76 -3.85 -6.47 15.15
CA TYR A 76 -2.87 -6.06 14.14
C TYR A 76 -2.02 -4.91 14.67
N GLY A 77 -0.73 -4.93 14.39
CA GLY A 77 0.19 -3.81 14.66
C GLY A 77 0.24 -2.81 13.51
N VAL A 78 0.04 -3.29 12.28
CA VAL A 78 0.03 -2.48 11.05
C VAL A 78 -0.80 -3.16 9.97
N ILE A 79 -1.41 -2.37 9.10
CA ILE A 79 -2.15 -2.83 7.93
C ILE A 79 -1.45 -2.27 6.70
N ILE A 80 -1.01 -3.14 5.81
CA ILE A 80 -0.35 -2.76 4.56
C ILE A 80 -1.32 -2.94 3.40
N GLY A 81 -1.69 -1.83 2.76
CA GLY A 81 -2.54 -1.81 1.58
C GLY A 81 -1.70 -1.73 0.30
N ASP A 82 -1.70 -2.79 -0.51
CA ASP A 82 -1.04 -2.79 -1.81
C ASP A 82 -1.91 -2.07 -2.85
N TYR A 83 -2.17 -0.79 -2.59
CA TYR A 83 -2.98 0.08 -3.43
C TYR A 83 -2.22 1.36 -3.75
N GLU A 84 -2.44 1.88 -4.94
CA GLU A 84 -1.99 3.22 -5.34
C GLU A 84 -3.14 4.19 -5.17
N ILE A 85 -2.92 5.23 -4.37
CA ILE A 85 -3.92 6.23 -3.98
C ILE A 85 -3.74 7.48 -4.83
N SER A 86 -4.83 8.04 -5.33
CA SER A 86 -4.87 9.34 -6.00
C SER A 86 -5.64 10.38 -5.17
N HIS A 87 -5.30 11.67 -5.35
CA HIS A 87 -6.01 12.76 -4.68
C HIS A 87 -7.33 13.13 -5.38
N GLN A 88 -7.49 12.71 -6.63
CA GLN A 88 -8.69 12.99 -7.45
C GLN A 88 -9.06 11.79 -8.31
N VAL A 89 -10.32 11.76 -8.72
CA VAL A 89 -10.84 10.73 -9.63
C VAL A 89 -10.27 10.95 -11.04
N SER A 90 -9.74 9.90 -11.64
CA SER A 90 -9.21 9.87 -13.01
C SER A 90 -9.62 8.59 -13.73
N ALA A 91 -9.23 8.46 -15.00
CA ALA A 91 -9.45 7.23 -15.76
C ALA A 91 -8.73 6.01 -15.15
N LEU A 92 -7.57 6.22 -14.53
CA LEU A 92 -6.80 5.18 -13.85
C LEU A 92 -7.27 4.96 -12.40
N HIS A 93 -7.80 6.00 -11.77
CA HIS A 93 -8.33 6.00 -10.41
C HIS A 93 -9.82 6.40 -10.42
N PRO A 94 -10.73 5.47 -10.79
CA PRO A 94 -12.15 5.78 -10.99
C PRO A 94 -12.95 5.97 -9.68
N HIS A 95 -12.29 5.82 -8.54
CA HIS A 95 -12.91 5.87 -7.22
C HIS A 95 -12.52 7.13 -6.46
N ASP A 96 -13.31 7.49 -5.46
CA ASP A 96 -12.98 8.54 -4.50
C ASP A 96 -12.07 7.97 -3.40
N ASP A 97 -10.77 8.00 -3.67
CA ASP A 97 -9.77 7.43 -2.77
C ASP A 97 -9.69 8.21 -1.46
N ILE A 98 -9.87 9.53 -1.49
CA ILE A 98 -9.76 10.38 -0.27
C ILE A 98 -10.88 10.07 0.72
N SER A 99 -12.13 9.95 0.25
CA SER A 99 -13.24 9.55 1.14
C SER A 99 -13.06 8.14 1.69
N THR A 100 -12.51 7.24 0.88
CA THR A 100 -12.23 5.85 1.32
C THR A 100 -11.13 5.83 2.37
N LEU A 101 -10.06 6.63 2.20
CA LEU A 101 -9.01 6.79 3.20
C LEU A 101 -9.52 7.37 4.51
N GLU A 102 -10.54 8.25 4.47
CA GLU A 102 -11.16 8.78 5.67
C GLU A 102 -11.81 7.66 6.50
N GLY A 103 -12.60 6.79 5.87
CA GLY A 103 -13.19 5.64 6.55
C GLY A 103 -12.13 4.65 7.06
N LEU A 104 -11.09 4.40 6.28
CA LEU A 104 -9.95 3.57 6.71
C LEU A 104 -9.19 4.19 7.87
N ALA A 105 -9.06 5.52 7.94
CA ALA A 105 -8.43 6.21 9.05
C ALA A 105 -9.17 5.97 10.37
N GLN A 106 -10.49 6.01 10.33
CA GLN A 106 -11.34 5.72 11.50
C GLN A 106 -11.17 4.26 11.97
N ILE A 107 -11.16 3.30 11.04
CA ILE A 107 -10.92 1.89 11.35
C ILE A 107 -9.52 1.69 11.94
N ALA A 108 -8.51 2.28 11.32
CA ALA A 108 -7.10 2.20 11.74
C ALA A 108 -6.91 2.83 13.14
N ALA A 109 -7.55 3.97 13.40
CA ALA A 109 -7.52 4.64 14.69
C ALA A 109 -8.21 3.80 15.78
N ALA A 110 -9.38 3.23 15.50
CA ALA A 110 -10.13 2.38 16.43
C ALA A 110 -9.34 1.11 16.82
N SER A 111 -8.63 0.52 15.85
CA SER A 111 -7.84 -0.70 16.06
C SER A 111 -6.39 -0.45 16.50
N PHE A 112 -5.96 0.80 16.59
CA PHE A 112 -4.56 1.20 16.83
C PHE A 112 -3.58 0.55 15.84
N ALA A 113 -4.02 0.27 14.63
CA ALA A 113 -3.25 -0.36 13.56
C ALA A 113 -3.13 0.61 12.37
N PRO A 114 -2.01 1.32 12.20
CA PRO A 114 -1.82 2.22 11.09
C PRO A 114 -2.02 1.53 9.74
N PHE A 115 -2.71 2.19 8.82
CA PHE A 115 -2.88 1.76 7.44
C PHE A 115 -1.84 2.46 6.56
N ILE A 116 -1.02 1.66 5.88
CA ILE A 116 0.06 2.14 5.01
C ILE A 116 -0.21 1.68 3.58
N ALA A 117 -0.29 2.62 2.65
CA ALA A 117 -0.46 2.35 1.22
C ALA A 117 0.59 3.08 0.38
N ALA A 118 0.49 2.99 -0.95
CA ALA A 118 1.32 3.75 -1.87
C ALA A 118 0.53 4.91 -2.50
N THR A 119 1.23 5.93 -2.97
CA THR A 119 0.66 6.95 -3.84
C THR A 119 0.81 6.55 -5.30
N SER A 120 -0.10 7.01 -6.16
CA SER A 120 0.12 7.06 -7.60
C SER A 120 1.04 8.25 -7.95
N SER A 121 1.66 8.24 -9.14
CA SER A 121 2.37 9.41 -9.65
C SER A 121 1.43 10.60 -9.85
N GLU A 122 0.22 10.35 -10.31
CA GLU A 122 -0.84 11.36 -10.49
C GLU A 122 -1.19 12.09 -9.18
N PHE A 123 -0.92 11.49 -8.01
CA PHE A 123 -1.13 12.16 -6.72
C PHE A 123 -0.34 13.47 -6.61
N PHE A 124 0.78 13.59 -7.30
CA PHE A 124 1.64 14.78 -7.32
C PHE A 124 1.60 15.51 -8.67
N GLY A 125 0.66 15.17 -9.56
CA GLY A 125 0.56 15.73 -10.89
C GLY A 125 1.68 15.28 -11.83
N LEU A 126 2.30 14.12 -11.56
CA LEU A 126 3.36 13.54 -12.38
C LEU A 126 2.79 12.47 -13.32
N ASP A 127 3.29 12.41 -14.53
CA ASP A 127 2.96 11.31 -15.43
C ASP A 127 3.62 9.99 -14.99
N ASP A 128 4.86 10.08 -14.49
CA ASP A 128 5.60 8.92 -13.99
C ASP A 128 6.57 9.33 -12.86
N PHE A 129 6.89 8.41 -11.97
CA PHE A 129 7.85 8.66 -10.87
C PHE A 129 9.29 8.91 -11.32
N SER A 130 9.66 8.64 -12.57
CA SER A 130 10.97 9.02 -13.13
C SER A 130 11.19 10.53 -13.11
N GLU A 131 10.13 11.33 -13.12
CA GLU A 131 10.20 12.78 -13.01
C GLU A 131 10.70 13.27 -11.64
N LEU A 132 10.65 12.44 -10.60
CA LEU A 132 11.26 12.73 -9.29
C LEU A 132 12.79 12.83 -9.34
N GLY A 133 13.43 12.43 -10.44
CA GLY A 133 14.85 12.70 -10.70
C GLY A 133 15.18 14.21 -10.82
N GLN A 134 14.16 15.06 -11.02
CA GLN A 134 14.28 16.51 -10.96
C GLN A 134 13.83 17.04 -9.60
N PRO A 135 14.37 18.16 -9.11
CA PRO A 135 13.97 18.74 -7.84
C PRO A 135 12.53 19.24 -7.89
N ILE A 136 11.63 18.54 -7.23
CA ILE A 136 10.22 18.89 -7.08
C ILE A 136 9.96 19.31 -5.64
N ASN A 137 9.33 20.46 -5.44
CA ASN A 137 8.89 20.89 -4.12
C ASN A 137 7.49 20.34 -3.82
N LEU A 138 7.43 19.13 -3.27
CA LEU A 138 6.18 18.45 -2.92
C LEU A 138 5.32 19.26 -1.94
N ALA A 139 5.93 20.04 -1.06
CA ALA A 139 5.18 20.88 -0.12
C ALA A 139 4.37 21.95 -0.87
N ASN A 140 4.95 22.56 -1.91
CA ASN A 140 4.26 23.54 -2.74
C ASN A 140 3.14 22.90 -3.59
N VAL A 141 3.29 21.65 -4.01
CA VAL A 141 2.25 20.91 -4.72
C VAL A 141 1.05 20.71 -3.81
N LEU A 142 1.26 20.22 -2.61
CA LEU A 142 0.19 19.86 -1.66
C LEU A 142 -0.62 21.07 -1.12
N VAL A 143 -0.14 22.30 -1.27
CA VAL A 143 -0.90 23.50 -0.86
C VAL A 143 -1.84 24.04 -1.95
N GLN A 144 -1.76 23.53 -3.18
CA GLN A 144 -2.62 23.95 -4.29
C GLN A 144 -4.10 23.64 -4.02
N THR A 145 -5.00 24.33 -4.73
CA THR A 145 -6.45 24.24 -4.50
C THR A 145 -7.02 22.84 -4.72
N GLU A 146 -6.46 22.10 -5.67
CA GLU A 146 -6.85 20.71 -6.01
C GLU A 146 -6.68 19.74 -4.83
N TYR A 147 -5.77 20.05 -3.90
CA TYR A 147 -5.52 19.21 -2.71
C TYR A 147 -6.35 19.60 -1.49
N ILE A 148 -7.40 20.41 -1.65
CA ILE A 148 -8.24 20.85 -0.52
C ILE A 148 -8.85 19.66 0.24
N ARG A 149 -9.29 18.61 -0.46
CA ARG A 149 -9.85 17.41 0.14
C ARG A 149 -8.79 16.60 0.90
N TRP A 150 -7.58 16.47 0.33
CA TRP A 150 -6.45 15.84 1.01
C TRP A 150 -6.09 16.59 2.29
N ARG A 151 -5.99 17.93 2.24
CA ARG A 151 -5.72 18.74 3.45
C ARG A 151 -6.81 18.57 4.49
N SER A 152 -8.08 18.61 4.07
CA SER A 152 -9.21 18.37 4.99
C SER A 152 -9.14 17.00 5.66
N LEU A 153 -8.72 15.95 4.95
CA LEU A 153 -8.45 14.65 5.54
C LEU A 153 -7.32 14.74 6.57
N ARG A 154 -6.20 15.39 6.21
CA ARG A 154 -5.03 15.50 7.11
C ARG A 154 -5.27 16.31 8.37
N ASP A 155 -6.23 17.23 8.36
CA ASP A 155 -6.66 18.00 9.55
C ASP A 155 -7.46 17.16 10.56
N LYS A 156 -7.96 15.99 10.16
CA LYS A 156 -8.69 15.08 11.04
C LYS A 156 -7.73 14.30 11.95
N PRO A 157 -8.05 14.10 13.24
CA PRO A 157 -7.15 13.43 14.19
C PRO A 157 -6.82 11.97 13.79
N ASP A 158 -7.78 11.27 13.19
CA ASP A 158 -7.60 9.87 12.79
C ASP A 158 -6.64 9.70 11.60
N SER A 159 -6.44 10.77 10.83
CA SER A 159 -5.53 10.74 9.67
C SER A 159 -4.08 10.44 10.02
N ARG A 160 -3.68 10.59 11.28
CA ARG A 160 -2.35 10.19 11.78
C ARG A 160 -2.09 8.68 11.64
N PHE A 161 -3.15 7.88 11.53
CA PHE A 161 -3.07 6.44 11.28
C PHE A 161 -2.97 6.10 9.80
N ILE A 162 -2.94 7.07 8.89
CA ILE A 162 -2.75 6.85 7.46
C ILE A 162 -1.34 7.26 7.05
N GLY A 163 -0.58 6.33 6.47
CA GLY A 163 0.70 6.56 5.84
C GLY A 163 0.64 6.29 4.34
N LEU A 164 1.19 7.19 3.54
CA LEU A 164 1.34 7.01 2.10
C LEU A 164 2.82 6.99 1.74
N THR A 165 3.22 6.02 0.95
CA THR A 165 4.62 5.77 0.56
C THR A 165 4.85 6.03 -0.91
N LEU A 166 6.06 6.50 -1.25
CA LEU A 166 6.53 6.72 -2.62
C LEU A 166 8.07 6.62 -2.65
N PRO A 167 8.71 6.52 -3.83
CA PRO A 167 8.16 6.08 -5.11
C PRO A 167 7.94 4.56 -5.15
N ARG A 168 7.80 3.99 -6.34
CA ARG A 168 7.86 2.53 -6.51
C ARG A 168 9.26 2.01 -6.25
N VAL A 169 9.38 0.77 -5.82
CA VAL A 169 10.64 0.07 -5.56
C VAL A 169 10.82 -1.11 -6.51
N LEU A 170 12.06 -1.38 -6.89
CA LEU A 170 12.38 -2.53 -7.74
C LEU A 170 12.25 -3.82 -6.91
N MET A 171 11.33 -4.70 -7.30
CA MET A 171 11.05 -5.93 -6.55
C MET A 171 12.08 -7.04 -6.81
N ARG A 172 12.69 -7.06 -7.97
CA ARG A 172 13.80 -7.95 -8.35
C ARG A 172 14.61 -7.36 -9.50
N LEU A 173 15.83 -7.81 -9.63
CA LEU A 173 16.63 -7.51 -10.80
C LEU A 173 16.03 -8.17 -12.06
N PRO A 174 16.19 -7.53 -13.24
CA PRO A 174 15.77 -8.14 -14.50
C PRO A 174 16.44 -9.48 -14.75
N TYR A 175 15.73 -10.37 -15.40
CA TYR A 175 16.34 -11.60 -15.88
C TYR A 175 17.33 -11.28 -17.00
N THR A 176 18.58 -11.67 -16.80
CA THR A 176 19.63 -11.54 -17.80
C THR A 176 20.03 -12.91 -18.32
N GLN A 177 20.37 -12.97 -19.60
CA GLN A 177 20.98 -14.17 -20.17
C GLN A 177 22.46 -14.24 -19.74
N GLY A 178 22.87 -15.32 -19.09
CA GLY A 178 24.24 -15.46 -18.63
C GLY A 178 24.45 -16.64 -17.67
N PRO A 179 25.64 -16.74 -17.05
CA PRO A 179 25.92 -17.76 -16.04
C PRO A 179 24.92 -17.59 -14.87
N GLY A 180 24.09 -18.61 -14.64
CA GLY A 180 23.03 -18.59 -13.63
C GLY A 180 21.62 -18.44 -14.19
N SER A 181 21.45 -18.20 -15.50
CA SER A 181 20.13 -18.22 -16.14
C SER A 181 19.55 -19.64 -16.15
N TYR A 182 18.23 -19.77 -16.05
CA TYR A 182 17.56 -21.06 -16.16
C TYR A 182 17.79 -21.65 -17.54
N LYS A 183 18.42 -22.84 -17.59
CA LYS A 183 18.66 -23.55 -18.84
C LYS A 183 17.35 -23.94 -19.51
N GLY A 184 17.16 -23.50 -20.77
CA GLY A 184 16.00 -23.85 -21.58
C GLY A 184 14.85 -22.83 -21.60
N VAL A 185 14.94 -21.75 -20.83
CA VAL A 185 13.98 -20.62 -20.89
C VAL A 185 14.75 -19.38 -21.33
N PHE A 186 14.52 -18.96 -22.58
CA PHE A 186 15.07 -17.72 -23.13
C PHE A 186 13.99 -16.62 -22.92
N PHE A 187 14.11 -15.87 -21.84
CA PHE A 187 13.27 -14.72 -21.59
C PHE A 187 14.15 -13.47 -21.45
N ASP A 188 13.84 -12.45 -22.23
CA ASP A 188 14.47 -11.14 -22.16
C ASP A 188 13.40 -10.11 -21.79
N GLU A 189 13.61 -9.40 -20.71
CA GLU A 189 12.70 -8.33 -20.25
C GLU A 189 12.89 -7.01 -21.01
N HIS A 190 13.79 -6.97 -22.00
CA HIS A 190 14.08 -5.77 -22.80
C HIS A 190 14.35 -4.51 -21.96
N THR A 191 15.13 -4.68 -20.89
CA THR A 191 15.48 -3.58 -19.97
C THR A 191 16.69 -2.78 -20.41
N ALA A 192 17.27 -3.08 -21.57
CA ALA A 192 18.44 -2.42 -22.13
C ALA A 192 18.09 -1.07 -22.80
N GLY A 193 17.43 -0.17 -22.09
CA GLY A 193 17.04 1.14 -22.62
C GLY A 193 16.69 2.10 -21.49
N PRO A 194 16.39 3.37 -21.83
CA PRO A 194 15.99 4.36 -20.84
C PRO A 194 14.58 4.12 -20.29
N ASP A 195 13.82 3.19 -20.86
CA ASP A 195 12.45 2.91 -20.48
C ASP A 195 12.40 2.02 -19.22
N SER A 196 12.02 2.61 -18.11
CA SER A 196 11.91 1.93 -16.82
C SER A 196 10.66 1.05 -16.69
N ARG A 197 9.71 1.10 -17.65
CA ARG A 197 8.43 0.39 -17.57
C ARG A 197 8.56 -1.13 -17.62
N ASN A 198 9.64 -1.62 -18.20
CA ASN A 198 9.90 -3.07 -18.33
C ASN A 198 10.48 -3.70 -17.04
N TYR A 199 10.78 -2.90 -16.03
CA TYR A 199 11.21 -3.42 -14.73
C TYR A 199 10.03 -3.88 -13.89
N LEU A 200 10.26 -4.83 -12.99
CA LEU A 200 9.25 -5.29 -12.05
C LEU A 200 9.19 -4.34 -10.86
N TRP A 201 8.34 -3.34 -10.97
CA TRP A 201 8.08 -2.39 -9.93
C TRP A 201 7.03 -2.90 -8.94
N GLY A 202 7.21 -2.59 -7.67
CA GLY A 202 6.23 -2.79 -6.61
C GLY A 202 6.05 -1.52 -5.78
N ASN A 203 5.00 -1.49 -4.98
CA ASN A 203 4.70 -0.37 -4.13
C ASN A 203 5.70 -0.25 -2.97
N ALA A 204 6.11 0.98 -2.62
CA ALA A 204 7.05 1.24 -1.54
C ALA A 204 6.52 0.84 -0.15
N CYS A 205 5.21 0.62 -0.01
CA CYS A 205 4.62 0.10 1.23
C CYS A 205 5.22 -1.25 1.64
N TYR A 206 5.64 -2.09 0.69
CA TYR A 206 6.34 -3.34 0.98
C TYR A 206 7.73 -3.11 1.61
N ALA A 207 8.51 -2.17 1.06
CA ALA A 207 9.81 -1.83 1.63
C ALA A 207 9.66 -1.26 3.04
N PHE A 208 8.67 -0.39 3.25
CA PHE A 208 8.37 0.16 4.56
C PHE A 208 7.94 -0.94 5.55
N ALA A 209 7.05 -1.86 5.11
CA ALA A 209 6.64 -3.00 5.92
C ALA A 209 7.83 -3.91 6.28
N GLY A 210 8.76 -4.13 5.35
CA GLY A 210 9.99 -4.90 5.62
C GLY A 210 10.87 -4.26 6.68
N ILE A 211 10.92 -2.92 6.77
CA ILE A 211 11.62 -2.22 7.86
C ILE A 211 10.92 -2.49 9.19
N LEU A 212 9.58 -2.35 9.24
CA LEU A 212 8.81 -2.59 10.46
C LEU A 212 8.90 -4.05 10.97
N ILE A 213 9.14 -5.01 10.08
CA ILE A 213 9.33 -6.42 10.45
C ILE A 213 10.69 -6.63 11.13
N ARG A 214 11.70 -5.82 10.81
CA ARG A 214 13.08 -5.99 11.33
C ARG A 214 13.31 -5.31 12.69
N GLU A 215 12.51 -4.31 13.04
CA GLU A 215 12.56 -3.57 14.31
C GLU A 215 11.80 -4.31 15.43
#